data_657adf2cdc5f9f00bb287dea1a1ced63
#
_entry.id   657adf2cdc5f9f00bb287dea1a1ced63
#
_cell.length_a   1.000
_cell.length_b   1.000
_cell.length_c   1.000
_cell.angle_alpha   90.00
_cell.angle_beta   90.00
_cell.angle_gamma   90.00
#
_symmetry.space_group_name_H-M   'P 1'
#
loop_
_entity.id
_entity.type
_entity.pdbx_description
1 polymer ?
#
loop_
_entity_poly.entity_id
_entity_poly.type
_entity_poly.pdbx_seq_one_letter_code
_entity_poly.pdbx_strand_id
1 'polypeptide(L)'
;KIYYKVIEIMPMESGTSQTTGKEWKSREFVAEKIEDVRYPNQLLMRLSGDDVKLIDGVNVGDTVDLGFNSRVRSYQTRDGKNMHSQENSCWKITKK
;
A
#
# COMPACT_ATOMS: atom_id res chain seq x y z
N LYS A 1 -8.81 17.10 7.89
CA LYS A 1 -8.82 15.85 7.13
C LYS A 1 -7.62 15.82 6.18
N ILE A 2 -6.94 14.69 6.11
CA ILE A 2 -5.71 14.55 5.33
C ILE A 2 -6.04 13.88 4.01
N TYR A 3 -5.57 14.48 2.91
CA TYR A 3 -5.73 13.91 1.59
C TYR A 3 -4.37 13.53 1.00
N TYR A 4 -4.40 12.63 0.06
CA TYR A 4 -3.22 12.10 -0.61
C TYR A 4 -3.41 12.18 -2.12
N LYS A 5 -2.30 12.39 -2.82
CA LYS A 5 -2.26 12.35 -4.28
C LYS A 5 -1.67 11.02 -4.71
N VAL A 6 -2.33 10.33 -5.62
CA VAL A 6 -1.81 9.07 -6.16
C VAL A 6 -0.71 9.38 -7.15
N ILE A 7 0.50 8.91 -6.86
CA ILE A 7 1.69 9.19 -7.66
C ILE A 7 1.96 8.09 -8.66
N GLU A 8 1.79 6.83 -8.24
CA GLU A 8 2.08 5.67 -9.08
C GLU A 8 1.21 4.50 -8.64
N ILE A 9 0.73 3.73 -9.60
CA ILE A 9 -0.03 2.50 -9.34
C ILE A 9 0.73 1.37 -10.01
N MET A 10 1.21 0.41 -9.21
CA MET A 10 1.93 -0.74 -9.72
C MET A 10 0.97 -1.80 -10.24
N PRO A 11 1.42 -2.72 -11.11
CA PRO A 11 0.57 -3.81 -11.59
C PRO A 11 0.12 -4.73 -10.46
N MET A 12 -1.07 -5.32 -10.61
CA MET A 12 -1.56 -6.29 -9.65
C MET A 12 -0.71 -7.57 -9.70
N GLU A 13 -0.35 -8.07 -8.53
CA GLU A 13 0.33 -9.34 -8.38
C GLU A 13 -0.65 -10.37 -7.84
N SER A 14 -0.54 -11.59 -8.32
CA SER A 14 -1.37 -12.69 -7.86
C SER A 14 -0.61 -14.00 -7.93
N GLY A 15 -1.06 -14.98 -7.16
CA GLY A 15 -0.45 -16.30 -7.14
C GLY A 15 -1.31 -17.27 -6.35
N THR A 16 -0.80 -18.47 -6.21
CA THR A 16 -1.45 -19.52 -5.42
C THR A 16 -0.51 -19.96 -4.32
N SER A 17 -1.02 -19.96 -3.09
CA SER A 17 -0.23 -20.43 -1.95
C SER A 17 0.03 -21.92 -2.07
N GLN A 18 1.29 -22.33 -2.00
CA GLN A 18 1.68 -23.73 -2.07
C GLN A 18 1.25 -24.51 -0.82
N THR A 19 1.09 -23.82 0.29
CA THR A 19 0.72 -24.45 1.56
C THR A 19 -0.77 -24.71 1.69
N THR A 20 -1.60 -23.76 1.27
CA THR A 20 -3.05 -23.83 1.46
C THR A 20 -3.82 -24.04 0.16
N GLY A 21 -3.17 -23.88 -1.00
CA GLY A 21 -3.83 -23.91 -2.30
C GLY A 21 -4.73 -22.74 -2.60
N LYS A 22 -4.78 -21.76 -1.73
CA LYS A 22 -5.61 -20.58 -1.92
C LYS A 22 -4.95 -19.57 -2.82
N GLU A 23 -5.74 -18.92 -3.66
CA GLU A 23 -5.27 -17.82 -4.48
C GLU A 23 -5.11 -16.56 -3.62
N TRP A 24 -4.04 -15.82 -3.90
CA TRP A 24 -3.82 -14.53 -3.27
C TRP A 24 -3.61 -13.47 -4.34
N LYS A 25 -3.92 -12.25 -4.00
CA LYS A 25 -3.68 -11.11 -4.87
C LYS A 25 -3.32 -9.89 -4.04
N SER A 26 -2.48 -9.05 -4.61
CA SER A 26 -2.09 -7.79 -3.97
C SER A 26 -1.76 -6.76 -5.03
N ARG A 27 -1.86 -5.51 -4.64
CA ARG A 27 -1.49 -4.40 -5.50
C ARG A 27 -0.94 -3.28 -4.64
N GLU A 28 0.12 -2.65 -5.10
CA GLU A 28 0.74 -1.55 -4.39
C GLU A 28 0.57 -0.25 -5.16
N PHE A 29 0.54 0.85 -4.44
CA PHE A 29 0.54 2.17 -5.05
C PHE A 29 1.28 3.15 -4.13
N VAL A 30 1.81 4.21 -4.74
CA VAL A 30 2.50 5.27 -4.01
C VAL A 30 1.55 6.45 -3.87
N ALA A 31 1.39 6.93 -2.65
CA ALA A 31 0.58 8.09 -2.32
C ALA A 31 1.46 9.16 -1.68
N GLU A 32 1.24 10.41 -2.07
CA GLU A 32 1.96 11.53 -1.51
C GLU A 32 1.00 12.37 -0.68
N LYS A 33 1.36 12.59 0.57
CA LYS A 33 0.54 13.40 1.47
C LYS A 33 0.49 14.84 0.96
N ILE A 34 -0.71 15.37 0.84
CA ILE A 34 -0.90 16.75 0.38
C ILE A 34 -0.67 17.67 1.56
N GLU A 35 0.49 18.34 1.55
CA GLU A 35 0.94 19.24 2.59
C GLU A 35 1.66 20.41 1.95
N ASP A 36 1.57 21.58 2.61
CA ASP A 36 2.33 22.75 2.20
C ASP A 36 3.72 22.67 2.82
N VAL A 37 4.53 21.72 2.33
CA VAL A 37 5.89 21.50 2.81
C VAL A 37 6.83 21.33 1.62
N ARG A 38 8.10 21.61 1.85
CA ARG A 38 9.12 21.53 0.80
C ARG A 38 9.34 20.10 0.30
N TYR A 39 9.25 19.10 1.20
CA TYR A 39 9.47 17.70 0.88
C TYR A 39 8.29 16.88 1.39
N PRO A 40 7.21 16.76 0.58
CA PRO A 40 6.05 15.97 0.98
C PRO A 40 6.40 14.51 1.22
N ASN A 41 5.73 13.91 2.20
CA ASN A 41 5.93 12.50 2.52
C ASN A 41 5.24 11.61 1.50
N GLN A 42 5.96 10.62 1.00
CA GLN A 42 5.42 9.58 0.14
C GLN A 42 5.29 8.28 0.92
N LEU A 43 4.21 7.56 0.69
CA LEU A 43 3.90 6.32 1.38
C LEU A 43 3.63 5.23 0.35
N LEU A 44 4.22 4.07 0.57
CA LEU A 44 3.91 2.90 -0.23
C LEU A 44 2.73 2.18 0.43
N MET A 45 1.60 2.15 -0.25
CA MET A 45 0.38 1.50 0.23
C MET A 45 0.22 0.14 -0.40
N ARG A 46 -0.26 -0.83 0.36
CA ARG A 46 -0.51 -2.18 -0.11
C ARG A 46 -1.99 -2.52 0.04
N LEU A 47 -2.56 -3.06 -1.02
CA LEU A 47 -3.91 -3.60 -1.05
C LEU A 47 -3.82 -5.12 -1.19
N SER A 48 -4.56 -5.86 -0.36
CA SER A 48 -4.52 -7.32 -0.37
C SER A 48 -5.91 -7.91 -0.43
N GLY A 49 -6.04 -9.07 -1.06
CA GLY A 49 -7.33 -9.76 -1.15
C GLY A 49 -8.38 -8.92 -1.85
N ASP A 50 -9.56 -8.82 -1.25
CA ASP A 50 -10.66 -8.05 -1.84
C ASP A 50 -10.40 -6.55 -1.87
N ASP A 51 -9.46 -6.06 -1.05
CA ASP A 51 -9.15 -4.63 -1.00
C ASP A 51 -8.45 -4.13 -2.26
N VAL A 52 -7.92 -5.02 -3.10
CA VAL A 52 -7.32 -4.60 -4.38
C VAL A 52 -8.33 -3.88 -5.27
N LYS A 53 -9.62 -4.11 -5.06
CA LYS A 53 -10.69 -3.45 -5.80
C LYS A 53 -10.84 -1.97 -5.43
N LEU A 54 -10.31 -1.56 -4.30
CA LEU A 54 -10.42 -0.18 -3.85
C LEU A 54 -9.73 0.80 -4.80
N ILE A 55 -8.71 0.34 -5.53
CA ILE A 55 -7.99 1.19 -6.48
C ILE A 55 -8.69 1.26 -7.85
N ASP A 56 -9.73 0.46 -8.07
CA ASP A 56 -10.48 0.50 -9.33
C ASP A 56 -11.15 1.87 -9.46
N GLY A 57 -10.99 2.50 -10.61
CA GLY A 57 -11.51 3.84 -10.86
C GLY A 57 -10.62 4.98 -10.33
N VAL A 58 -9.53 4.64 -9.65
CA VAL A 58 -8.55 5.63 -9.18
C VAL A 58 -7.42 5.70 -10.18
N ASN A 59 -7.03 6.91 -10.56
CA ASN A 59 -5.97 7.14 -11.54
C ASN A 59 -4.82 7.92 -10.90
N VAL A 60 -3.64 7.79 -11.49
CA VAL A 60 -2.49 8.60 -11.10
C VAL A 60 -2.86 10.08 -11.22
N GLY A 61 -2.57 10.84 -10.19
CA GLY A 61 -2.93 12.25 -10.10
C GLY A 61 -4.21 12.53 -9.32
N ASP A 62 -4.99 11.51 -9.02
CA ASP A 62 -6.23 11.68 -8.26
C ASP A 62 -5.93 12.02 -6.79
N THR A 63 -6.81 12.81 -6.20
CA THR A 63 -6.77 13.15 -4.78
C THR A 63 -7.73 12.22 -4.04
N VAL A 64 -7.21 11.55 -3.02
CA VAL A 64 -7.97 10.53 -2.29
C VAL A 64 -7.83 10.70 -0.78
N ASP A 65 -8.83 10.23 -0.05
CA ASP A 65 -8.77 10.01 1.39
C ASP A 65 -8.46 8.53 1.61
N LEU A 66 -7.47 8.24 2.43
CA LEU A 66 -7.00 6.88 2.66
C LEU A 66 -7.19 6.47 4.10
N GLY A 67 -7.71 5.24 4.31
CA GLY A 67 -7.66 4.58 5.59
C GLY A 67 -6.64 3.45 5.50
N PHE A 68 -5.66 3.44 6.39
CA PHE A 68 -4.63 2.43 6.39
C PHE A 68 -4.06 2.20 7.79
N ASN A 69 -3.47 1.03 7.97
CA ASN A 69 -2.74 0.68 9.18
C ASN A 69 -1.27 0.53 8.85
N SER A 70 -0.42 1.14 9.67
CA SER A 70 1.03 0.99 9.55
C SER A 70 1.52 0.03 10.61
N ARG A 71 2.39 -0.89 10.22
CA ARG A 71 3.03 -1.79 11.18
C ARG A 71 4.47 -2.06 10.77
N VAL A 72 5.27 -2.42 11.75
CA VAL A 72 6.65 -2.84 11.52
C VAL A 72 6.69 -4.35 11.62
N ARG A 73 7.22 -4.99 10.57
CA ARG A 73 7.49 -6.42 10.57
C ARG A 73 8.97 -6.63 10.85
N SER A 74 9.28 -7.41 11.87
CA SER A 74 10.65 -7.73 12.24
C SER A 74 10.97 -9.15 11.79
N TYR A 75 12.15 -9.35 11.22
CA TYR A 75 12.61 -10.66 10.80
C TYR A 75 14.12 -10.77 10.97
N GLN A 76 14.62 -11.99 11.04
CA GLN A 76 16.03 -12.27 11.19
C GLN A 76 16.56 -12.87 9.88
N THR A 77 17.70 -12.34 9.42
CA THR A 77 18.37 -12.85 8.22
C THR A 77 19.21 -14.09 8.59
N ARG A 78 19.69 -14.78 7.57
CA ARG A 78 20.52 -15.99 7.77
C ARG A 78 21.79 -15.74 8.55
N ASP A 79 22.37 -14.55 8.42
CA ASP A 79 23.58 -14.14 9.14
C ASP A 79 23.30 -13.54 10.52
N GLY A 80 22.06 -13.68 11.01
CA GLY A 80 21.69 -13.30 12.37
C GLY A 80 21.36 -11.84 12.57
N LYS A 81 21.26 -11.06 11.51
CA LYS A 81 20.89 -9.65 11.59
C LYS A 81 19.37 -9.50 11.77
N ASN A 82 19.00 -8.63 12.69
CA ASN A 82 17.58 -8.26 12.85
C ASN A 82 17.25 -7.14 11.87
N MET A 83 16.23 -7.38 11.05
CA MET A 83 15.76 -6.43 10.04
C MET A 83 14.35 -6.00 10.37
N HIS A 84 14.02 -4.78 9.97
CA HIS A 84 12.69 -4.22 10.15
C HIS A 84 12.16 -3.71 8.82
N SER A 85 10.90 -4.00 8.55
CA SER A 85 10.22 -3.54 7.34
C SER A 85 8.91 -2.90 7.74
N GLN A 86 8.62 -1.72 7.19
CA GLN A 86 7.36 -1.05 7.45
C GLN A 86 6.36 -1.39 6.35
N GLU A 87 5.15 -1.77 6.76
CA GLU A 87 4.04 -2.06 5.85
C GLU A 87 2.88 -1.13 6.14
N ASN A 88 2.30 -0.57 5.09
CA ASN A 88 1.07 0.21 5.18
C ASN A 88 -0.02 -0.57 4.46
N SER A 89 -0.97 -1.11 5.22
CA SER A 89 -2.09 -1.88 4.69
C SER A 89 -3.29 -0.96 4.52
N CYS A 90 -3.65 -0.67 3.27
CA CYS A 90 -4.77 0.22 2.96
C CYS A 90 -6.06 -0.59 2.93
N TRP A 91 -7.09 -0.09 3.60
CA TRP A 91 -8.39 -0.74 3.68
C TRP A 91 -9.54 0.18 3.24
N LYS A 92 -9.23 1.43 2.91
CA LYS A 92 -10.23 2.38 2.45
C LYS A 92 -9.61 3.39 1.51
N ILE A 93 -10.26 3.62 0.37
CA ILE A 93 -9.89 4.68 -0.57
C ILE A 93 -11.16 5.41 -0.97
N THR A 94 -11.20 6.71 -0.73
CA THR A 94 -12.33 7.55 -1.14
C THR A 94 -11.83 8.69 -2.02
N LYS A 95 -12.28 8.75 -3.25
CA LYS A 95 -11.93 9.87 -4.15
C LYS A 95 -12.56 11.15 -3.65
N LYS A 96 -11.77 12.20 -3.71
CA LYS A 96 -12.26 13.53 -3.39
C LYS A 96 -13.07 14.11 -4.55
#